data_99599ef93d87a797480ca983eece4ce4
#
_entry.id   99599ef93d87a797480ca983eece4ce4
#
_cell.length_a   1.000
_cell.length_b   1.000
_cell.length_c   1.000
_cell.angle_alpha   90.00
_cell.angle_beta   90.00
_cell.angle_gamma   90.00
#
_symmetry.space_group_name_H-M   'P 1'
#
loop_
_entity.id
_entity.type
_entity.pdbx_description
1 polymer ?
#
loop_
_entity_poly.entity_id
_entity_poly.type
_entity_poly.pdbx_seq_one_letter_code
_entity_poly.pdbx_strand_id
1 'polypeptide(L)'
;EFNRATQALRQPGSAFKPFVYLAAMEHGFGPASIVLDAPFVADQGPGQKLWKPSNFTKKFYGPSTLRLGIEKSRNLITVRLAQRLGMEVVSDYAERFGVAEEFPELLSASLGAAETTLLKLTTAYAMLVNGGKKIVPTFIDRVQDRLGKTIFKHETRSCNVCSNVEWEANLPPVIPDNREQLVDPQSAYQVVSMLEGVVKRGTGIRIKALNRSLAGKTGTTNQSHDAWFVGFSPDLAVGIFVGFDRPKTMGRRETGSSVAVPIFRDFMEKALKNVQSIPFRIPTGVKLIRINAKTGTRAQARRKGTIIEAFKFHQNPNKLGEFGVTQFELPSGSNDEKPIGEIEGLY
;
A
#
# COMPACT_ATOMS: atom_id res chain seq x y z
N GLU A 1 -17.56 -20.80 16.52
CA GLU A 1 -16.74 -19.74 17.14
C GLU A 1 -16.50 -18.59 16.19
N PHE A 2 -16.49 -17.37 16.70
CA PHE A 2 -16.23 -16.17 15.90
C PHE A 2 -14.74 -16.06 15.54
N ASN A 3 -14.40 -16.17 14.25
CA ASN A 3 -13.03 -16.05 13.77
C ASN A 3 -12.71 -14.60 13.40
N ARG A 4 -11.90 -13.94 14.22
CA ARG A 4 -11.57 -12.51 14.03
C ARG A 4 -10.73 -12.24 12.80
N ALA A 5 -10.03 -13.21 12.24
CA ALA A 5 -9.25 -13.02 11.02
C ALA A 5 -10.10 -12.99 9.76
N THR A 6 -11.23 -13.73 9.75
CA THR A 6 -12.08 -13.90 8.57
C THR A 6 -13.44 -13.22 8.67
N GLN A 7 -13.91 -12.91 9.89
CA GLN A 7 -15.27 -12.44 10.13
C GLN A 7 -15.32 -11.02 10.75
N ALA A 8 -14.30 -10.61 11.51
CA ALA A 8 -14.30 -9.28 12.12
C ALA A 8 -14.07 -8.20 11.07
N LEU A 9 -15.08 -7.37 10.84
CA LEU A 9 -15.00 -6.16 10.02
C LEU A 9 -14.43 -5.02 10.87
N ARG A 10 -13.29 -4.49 10.46
CA ARG A 10 -12.56 -3.43 11.18
C ARG A 10 -11.94 -2.44 10.21
N GLN A 11 -11.84 -1.20 10.63
CA GLN A 11 -11.18 -0.15 9.83
C GLN A 11 -9.67 -0.39 9.79
N PRO A 12 -9.04 -0.55 8.62
CA PRO A 12 -7.61 -0.76 8.49
C PRO A 12 -6.79 0.51 8.74
N GLY A 13 -7.42 1.67 8.74
CA GLY A 13 -6.73 2.94 8.81
C GLY A 13 -5.65 3.04 7.73
N SER A 14 -4.49 3.58 8.08
CA SER A 14 -3.40 3.79 7.12
C SER A 14 -2.86 2.53 6.43
N ALA A 15 -3.28 1.31 6.84
CA ALA A 15 -2.93 0.09 6.11
C ALA A 15 -3.66 -0.03 4.76
N PHE A 16 -4.70 0.77 4.52
CA PHE A 16 -5.37 0.87 3.22
C PHE A 16 -4.59 1.68 2.18
N LYS A 17 -3.78 2.66 2.60
CA LYS A 17 -3.10 3.63 1.71
C LYS A 17 -2.36 3.03 0.51
N PRO A 18 -1.70 1.85 0.58
CA PRO A 18 -1.02 1.28 -0.58
C PRO A 18 -1.89 1.15 -1.84
N PHE A 19 -3.21 0.95 -1.69
CA PHE A 19 -4.13 0.83 -2.83
C PHE A 19 -4.40 2.19 -3.50
N VAL A 20 -4.47 3.28 -2.73
CA VAL A 20 -4.50 4.65 -3.28
C VAL A 20 -3.22 4.96 -4.07
N TYR A 21 -2.07 4.53 -3.53
CA TYR A 21 -0.77 4.73 -4.20
C TYR A 21 -0.63 3.82 -5.43
N LEU A 22 -1.18 2.60 -5.39
CA LEU A 22 -1.21 1.71 -6.55
C LEU A 22 -2.03 2.31 -7.69
N ALA A 23 -3.23 2.79 -7.40
CA ALA A 23 -4.06 3.52 -8.36
C ALA A 23 -3.28 4.70 -8.98
N ALA A 24 -2.54 5.46 -8.18
CA ALA A 24 -1.71 6.54 -8.68
C ALA A 24 -0.59 6.07 -9.62
N MET A 25 0.10 4.96 -9.29
CA MET A 25 1.15 4.40 -10.16
C MET A 25 0.60 3.94 -11.52
N GLU A 26 -0.64 3.49 -11.57
CA GLU A 26 -1.33 3.12 -12.82
C GLU A 26 -1.79 4.36 -13.61
N HIS A 27 -2.06 5.47 -12.92
CA HIS A 27 -2.53 6.73 -13.53
C HIS A 27 -1.40 7.76 -13.74
N GLY A 28 -0.19 7.29 -14.05
CA GLY A 28 0.93 8.12 -14.51
C GLY A 28 1.78 8.77 -13.41
N PHE A 29 1.43 8.63 -12.13
CA PHE A 29 2.32 9.05 -11.05
C PHE A 29 3.49 8.07 -10.90
N GLY A 30 4.56 8.55 -10.26
CA GLY A 30 5.68 7.72 -9.86
C GLY A 30 6.03 7.96 -8.39
N PRO A 31 6.87 7.11 -7.78
CA PRO A 31 7.26 7.26 -6.38
C PRO A 31 7.93 8.61 -6.06
N ALA A 32 8.55 9.24 -7.06
CA ALA A 32 9.20 10.54 -6.97
C ALA A 32 8.27 11.73 -7.25
N SER A 33 7.01 11.51 -7.67
CA SER A 33 6.03 12.58 -7.88
C SER A 33 5.82 13.39 -6.60
N ILE A 34 5.75 14.72 -6.76
CA ILE A 34 5.62 15.65 -5.63
C ILE A 34 4.14 15.96 -5.40
N VAL A 35 3.71 15.84 -4.15
CA VAL A 35 2.38 16.25 -3.67
C VAL A 35 2.54 17.13 -2.45
N LEU A 36 1.70 18.15 -2.34
CA LEU A 36 1.76 19.14 -1.26
C LEU A 36 1.17 18.57 0.05
N ASP A 37 1.97 18.54 1.10
CA ASP A 37 1.53 18.23 2.48
C ASP A 37 1.22 19.55 3.22
N ALA A 38 -0.01 20.05 3.05
CA ALA A 38 -0.52 21.31 3.57
C ALA A 38 -1.96 21.13 4.06
N PRO A 39 -2.55 22.11 4.76
CA PRO A 39 -3.94 22.07 5.18
C PRO A 39 -4.89 21.69 4.04
N PHE A 40 -5.89 20.88 4.36
CA PHE A 40 -6.89 20.39 3.42
C PHE A 40 -8.28 20.54 4.04
N VAL A 41 -9.22 20.99 3.24
CA VAL A 41 -10.63 21.13 3.63
C VAL A 41 -11.47 20.58 2.49
N ALA A 42 -12.42 19.72 2.79
CA ALA A 42 -13.42 19.25 1.85
C ALA A 42 -14.83 19.49 2.39
N ASP A 43 -15.72 19.88 1.49
CA ASP A 43 -17.14 19.89 1.74
C ASP A 43 -17.66 18.44 1.67
N GLN A 44 -18.52 18.07 2.61
CA GLN A 44 -19.12 16.74 2.67
C GLN A 44 -20.62 16.76 2.26
N GLY A 45 -21.09 17.90 1.78
CA GLY A 45 -22.47 18.10 1.34
C GLY A 45 -23.33 18.91 2.32
N PRO A 46 -24.57 19.22 1.92
CA PRO A 46 -25.46 20.10 2.66
C PRO A 46 -25.69 19.64 4.10
N GLY A 47 -25.54 20.54 5.05
CA GLY A 47 -25.77 20.29 6.48
C GLY A 47 -24.64 19.55 7.20
N GLN A 48 -23.57 19.16 6.52
CA GLN A 48 -22.43 18.51 7.13
C GLN A 48 -21.29 19.51 7.43
N LYS A 49 -20.51 19.23 8.50
CA LYS A 49 -19.34 20.04 8.82
C LYS A 49 -18.24 19.79 7.81
N LEU A 50 -17.49 20.83 7.45
CA LEU A 50 -16.31 20.71 6.60
C LEU A 50 -15.33 19.69 7.18
N TRP A 51 -14.92 18.75 6.36
CA TRP A 51 -13.94 17.75 6.76
C TRP A 51 -12.52 18.31 6.67
N LYS A 52 -11.80 18.27 7.80
CA LYS A 52 -10.46 18.84 7.96
C LYS A 52 -9.50 17.75 8.44
N PRO A 53 -9.06 16.84 7.56
CA PRO A 53 -8.09 15.81 7.93
C PRO A 53 -6.76 16.43 8.34
N SER A 54 -6.01 15.73 9.18
CA SER A 54 -4.69 16.17 9.61
C SER A 54 -3.72 14.99 9.64
N ASN A 55 -2.42 15.29 9.53
CA ASN A 55 -1.39 14.30 9.80
C ASN A 55 -1.41 13.89 11.29
N PHE A 56 -0.98 12.67 11.59
CA PHE A 56 -0.90 12.17 12.96
C PHE A 56 -0.06 13.11 13.86
N THR A 57 1.01 13.68 13.31
CA THR A 57 1.91 14.64 14.00
C THR A 57 1.32 16.03 14.17
N LYS A 58 0.15 16.31 13.59
CA LYS A 58 -0.45 17.68 13.53
C LYS A 58 0.44 18.73 12.84
N LYS A 59 1.45 18.31 12.06
CA LYS A 59 2.36 19.17 11.31
C LYS A 59 2.15 19.02 9.80
N PHE A 60 2.52 20.06 9.07
CA PHE A 60 2.57 20.11 7.62
C PHE A 60 4.05 20.09 7.18
N TYR A 61 4.33 19.49 6.03
CA TYR A 61 5.72 19.27 5.60
C TYR A 61 6.02 19.84 4.21
N GLY A 62 5.03 20.52 3.59
CA GLY A 62 5.18 21.11 2.27
C GLY A 62 5.31 20.07 1.14
N PRO A 63 5.87 20.48 -0.01
CA PRO A 63 6.08 19.59 -1.13
C PRO A 63 6.88 18.34 -0.73
N SER A 64 6.36 17.17 -1.04
CA SER A 64 6.94 15.90 -0.61
C SER A 64 6.72 14.83 -1.66
N THR A 65 7.71 13.95 -1.84
CA THR A 65 7.57 12.80 -2.74
C THR A 65 6.48 11.83 -2.25
N LEU A 66 5.81 11.14 -3.17
CA LEU A 66 4.87 10.07 -2.81
C LEU A 66 5.54 9.01 -1.94
N ARG A 67 6.80 8.66 -2.23
CA ARG A 67 7.58 7.76 -1.39
C ARG A 67 7.62 8.22 0.07
N LEU A 68 7.96 9.47 0.35
CA LEU A 68 7.95 10.01 1.71
C LEU A 68 6.55 10.02 2.31
N GLY A 69 5.54 10.29 1.50
CA GLY A 69 4.14 10.24 1.90
C GLY A 69 3.75 8.90 2.51
N ILE A 70 4.04 7.80 1.83
CA ILE A 70 3.70 6.47 2.31
C ILE A 70 4.65 5.98 3.41
N GLU A 71 5.98 6.24 3.30
CA GLU A 71 6.97 5.86 4.32
C GLU A 71 6.67 6.49 5.69
N LYS A 72 6.25 7.76 5.69
CA LYS A 72 5.87 8.51 6.90
C LYS A 72 4.37 8.47 7.20
N SER A 73 3.61 7.73 6.38
CA SER A 73 2.15 7.56 6.54
C SER A 73 1.38 8.88 6.61
N ARG A 74 1.75 9.87 5.78
CA ARG A 74 1.13 11.20 5.78
C ARG A 74 -0.29 11.15 5.22
N ASN A 75 -1.24 11.71 5.96
CA ASN A 75 -2.65 11.69 5.58
C ASN A 75 -2.94 12.67 4.43
N LEU A 76 -2.43 13.89 4.53
CA LEU A 76 -2.76 14.97 3.60
C LEU A 76 -2.28 14.69 2.17
N ILE A 77 -1.12 14.04 2.03
CA ILE A 77 -0.63 13.57 0.72
C ILE A 77 -1.60 12.53 0.15
N THR A 78 -2.03 11.56 0.96
CA THR A 78 -2.94 10.50 0.51
C THR A 78 -4.31 11.06 0.10
N VAL A 79 -4.87 11.97 0.89
CA VAL A 79 -6.16 12.59 0.58
C VAL A 79 -6.11 13.40 -0.72
N ARG A 80 -5.06 14.23 -0.92
CA ARG A 80 -4.89 14.98 -2.17
C ARG A 80 -4.69 14.07 -3.38
N LEU A 81 -3.98 12.96 -3.17
CA LEU A 81 -3.79 11.95 -4.22
C LEU A 81 -5.12 11.31 -4.60
N ALA A 82 -5.92 10.88 -3.61
CA ALA A 82 -7.25 10.32 -3.83
C ALA A 82 -8.22 11.32 -4.47
N GLN A 83 -8.21 12.58 -4.02
CA GLN A 83 -9.01 13.64 -4.62
C GLN A 83 -8.66 13.84 -6.10
N ARG A 84 -7.37 13.82 -6.45
CA ARG A 84 -6.92 14.01 -7.82
C ARG A 84 -7.25 12.83 -8.73
N LEU A 85 -7.20 11.62 -8.21
CA LEU A 85 -7.57 10.39 -8.95
C LEU A 85 -9.10 10.28 -9.14
N GLY A 86 -9.87 10.80 -8.21
CA GLY A 86 -11.27 10.48 -8.02
C GLY A 86 -11.45 9.26 -7.11
N MET A 87 -12.45 9.28 -6.25
CA MET A 87 -12.70 8.17 -5.34
C MET A 87 -13.29 6.95 -6.04
N GLU A 88 -13.96 7.11 -7.17
CA GLU A 88 -14.39 6.02 -8.07
C GLU A 88 -13.20 5.14 -8.46
N VAL A 89 -12.09 5.76 -8.90
CA VAL A 89 -10.85 5.04 -9.25
C VAL A 89 -10.30 4.29 -8.02
N VAL A 90 -10.24 4.94 -6.86
CA VAL A 90 -9.74 4.31 -5.63
C VAL A 90 -10.63 3.13 -5.21
N SER A 91 -11.95 3.25 -5.39
CA SER A 91 -12.94 2.19 -5.14
C SER A 91 -12.68 0.97 -6.03
N ASP A 92 -12.53 1.17 -7.34
CA ASP A 92 -12.21 0.09 -8.29
C ASP A 92 -10.97 -0.73 -7.85
N TYR A 93 -9.89 -0.05 -7.45
CA TYR A 93 -8.70 -0.77 -6.98
C TYR A 93 -8.92 -1.51 -5.66
N ALA A 94 -9.71 -0.97 -4.73
CA ALA A 94 -10.04 -1.63 -3.48
C ALA A 94 -10.87 -2.91 -3.72
N GLU A 95 -11.84 -2.85 -4.62
CA GLU A 95 -12.72 -3.96 -4.99
C GLU A 95 -11.98 -5.03 -5.79
N ARG A 96 -11.21 -4.64 -6.80
CA ARG A 96 -10.38 -5.56 -7.61
C ARG A 96 -9.39 -6.36 -6.77
N PHE A 97 -8.84 -5.75 -5.72
CA PHE A 97 -7.95 -6.42 -4.76
C PHE A 97 -8.72 -7.13 -3.63
N GLY A 98 -10.04 -7.12 -3.66
CA GLY A 98 -10.88 -7.81 -2.69
C GLY A 98 -10.80 -7.25 -1.26
N VAL A 99 -10.40 -5.98 -1.11
CA VAL A 99 -10.38 -5.31 0.21
C VAL A 99 -11.80 -5.11 0.73
N ALA A 100 -12.73 -4.77 -0.14
CA ALA A 100 -14.17 -4.70 0.10
C ALA A 100 -14.93 -5.18 -1.13
N GLU A 101 -16.20 -5.51 -1.01
CA GLU A 101 -17.09 -5.83 -2.13
C GLU A 101 -17.70 -4.56 -2.74
N GLU A 102 -18.05 -3.62 -1.88
CA GLU A 102 -18.48 -2.26 -2.23
C GLU A 102 -17.63 -1.29 -1.40
N PHE A 103 -16.77 -0.53 -2.06
CA PHE A 103 -15.91 0.41 -1.36
C PHE A 103 -16.47 1.83 -1.44
N PRO A 104 -16.65 2.54 -0.31
CA PRO A 104 -17.30 3.85 -0.31
C PRO A 104 -16.44 4.92 -1.00
N GLU A 105 -17.05 5.69 -1.89
CA GLU A 105 -16.42 6.78 -2.65
C GLU A 105 -16.24 8.08 -1.85
N LEU A 106 -16.09 7.98 -0.55
CA LEU A 106 -15.82 9.10 0.34
C LEU A 106 -14.31 9.32 0.49
N LEU A 107 -13.85 10.57 0.46
CA LEU A 107 -12.41 10.89 0.64
C LEU A 107 -11.84 10.33 1.95
N SER A 108 -12.63 10.21 3.00
CA SER A 108 -12.21 9.60 4.26
C SER A 108 -11.86 8.12 4.12
N ALA A 109 -12.48 7.40 3.18
CA ALA A 109 -12.19 5.99 2.90
C ALA A 109 -10.76 5.82 2.36
N SER A 110 -10.19 6.81 1.68
CA SER A 110 -8.77 6.80 1.25
C SER A 110 -7.78 6.68 2.42
N LEU A 111 -8.20 7.04 3.62
CA LEU A 111 -7.43 6.89 4.86
C LEU A 111 -7.74 5.59 5.62
N GLY A 112 -8.57 4.71 5.03
CA GLY A 112 -8.96 3.42 5.59
C GLY A 112 -10.10 3.52 6.62
N ALA A 113 -11.07 4.40 6.38
CA ALA A 113 -12.30 4.47 7.18
C ALA A 113 -13.30 3.37 6.80
N ALA A 114 -13.19 2.76 5.61
CA ALA A 114 -13.98 1.59 5.22
C ALA A 114 -13.50 0.34 5.95
N GLU A 115 -14.43 -0.53 6.30
CA GLU A 115 -14.13 -1.76 7.05
C GLU A 115 -13.71 -2.92 6.12
N THR A 116 -12.85 -3.77 6.64
CA THR A 116 -12.39 -5.00 5.96
C THR A 116 -12.02 -6.06 7.00
N THR A 117 -11.80 -7.30 6.56
CA THR A 117 -11.26 -8.34 7.43
C THR A 117 -9.73 -8.40 7.33
N LEU A 118 -9.10 -8.98 8.36
CA LEU A 118 -7.65 -9.19 8.36
C LEU A 118 -7.21 -10.06 7.18
N LEU A 119 -7.98 -11.12 6.86
CA LEU A 119 -7.67 -12.01 5.74
C LEU A 119 -7.78 -11.29 4.39
N LYS A 120 -8.87 -10.55 4.12
CA LYS A 120 -9.03 -9.78 2.87
C LYS A 120 -7.86 -8.82 2.65
N LEU A 121 -7.53 -8.03 3.67
CA LEU A 121 -6.42 -7.06 3.57
C LEU A 121 -5.06 -7.76 3.39
N THR A 122 -4.78 -8.84 4.11
CA THR A 122 -3.53 -9.60 3.97
C THR A 122 -3.40 -10.24 2.59
N THR A 123 -4.49 -10.77 2.05
CA THR A 123 -4.54 -11.32 0.69
C THR A 123 -4.26 -10.23 -0.36
N ALA A 124 -4.84 -9.04 -0.19
CA ALA A 124 -4.57 -7.91 -1.08
C ALA A 124 -3.08 -7.51 -1.09
N TYR A 125 -2.40 -7.54 0.06
CA TYR A 125 -0.95 -7.33 0.13
C TYR A 125 -0.14 -8.48 -0.49
N ALA A 126 -0.62 -9.73 -0.36
CA ALA A 126 -0.02 -10.86 -1.05
C ALA A 126 -0.11 -10.72 -2.58
N MET A 127 -1.22 -10.19 -3.10
CA MET A 127 -1.36 -9.89 -4.53
C MET A 127 -0.36 -8.82 -4.98
N LEU A 128 -0.08 -7.79 -4.17
CA LEU A 128 0.94 -6.78 -4.49
C LEU A 128 2.33 -7.40 -4.67
N VAL A 129 2.79 -8.18 -3.69
CA VAL A 129 4.13 -8.79 -3.75
C VAL A 129 4.22 -9.88 -4.82
N ASN A 130 3.10 -10.50 -5.18
CA ASN A 130 2.98 -11.47 -6.27
C ASN A 130 2.88 -10.80 -7.66
N GLY A 131 3.31 -9.54 -7.80
CA GLY A 131 3.34 -8.81 -9.07
C GLY A 131 1.97 -8.36 -9.55
N GLY A 132 1.01 -8.16 -8.66
CA GLY A 132 -0.33 -7.69 -8.99
C GLY A 132 -1.27 -8.76 -9.58
N LYS A 133 -0.98 -10.04 -9.36
CA LYS A 133 -1.82 -11.15 -9.81
C LYS A 133 -2.81 -11.55 -8.73
N LYS A 134 -4.03 -11.91 -9.15
CA LYS A 134 -5.11 -12.35 -8.28
C LYS A 134 -4.74 -13.60 -7.48
N ILE A 135 -5.07 -13.59 -6.20
CA ILE A 135 -4.93 -14.71 -5.29
C ILE A 135 -6.29 -14.96 -4.65
N VAL A 136 -6.72 -16.21 -4.68
CA VAL A 136 -7.88 -16.70 -3.91
C VAL A 136 -7.33 -17.52 -2.75
N PRO A 137 -7.42 -17.01 -1.49
CA PRO A 137 -6.88 -17.74 -0.36
C PRO A 137 -7.69 -19.02 -0.08
N THR A 138 -7.00 -20.11 0.23
CA THR A 138 -7.63 -21.38 0.60
C THR A 138 -6.86 -22.07 1.72
N PHE A 139 -7.56 -22.87 2.51
CA PHE A 139 -6.99 -23.81 3.48
C PHE A 139 -7.03 -25.26 2.94
N ILE A 140 -7.70 -25.48 1.79
CA ILE A 140 -7.84 -26.80 1.19
C ILE A 140 -7.13 -26.80 -0.15
N ASP A 141 -5.95 -27.40 -0.18
CA ASP A 141 -5.19 -27.57 -1.42
C ASP A 141 -5.79 -28.69 -2.28
N ARG A 142 -6.15 -29.83 -1.65
CA ARG A 142 -6.63 -31.01 -2.34
C ARG A 142 -7.61 -31.82 -1.47
N VAL A 143 -8.61 -32.41 -2.11
CA VAL A 143 -9.46 -33.45 -1.51
C VAL A 143 -9.37 -34.71 -2.37
N GLN A 144 -9.14 -35.85 -1.71
CA GLN A 144 -9.08 -37.17 -2.36
C GLN A 144 -10.11 -38.09 -1.72
N ASP A 145 -10.66 -39.01 -2.54
CA ASP A 145 -11.51 -40.09 -2.04
C ASP A 145 -10.67 -41.17 -1.33
N ARG A 146 -11.36 -42.18 -0.80
CA ARG A 146 -10.71 -43.31 -0.10
C ARG A 146 -9.81 -44.18 -0.99
N LEU A 147 -9.89 -44.02 -2.31
CA LEU A 147 -9.11 -44.75 -3.30
C LEU A 147 -7.91 -43.91 -3.79
N GLY A 148 -7.72 -42.68 -3.24
CA GLY A 148 -6.66 -41.78 -3.64
C GLY A 148 -6.97 -40.94 -4.88
N LYS A 149 -8.17 -41.05 -5.45
CA LYS A 149 -8.59 -40.24 -6.59
C LYS A 149 -8.84 -38.81 -6.14
N THR A 150 -8.20 -37.84 -6.79
CA THR A 150 -8.42 -36.41 -6.53
C THR A 150 -9.80 -35.99 -7.01
N ILE A 151 -10.67 -35.55 -6.10
CA ILE A 151 -12.04 -35.05 -6.38
C ILE A 151 -12.08 -33.53 -6.38
N PHE A 152 -11.11 -32.86 -5.70
CA PHE A 152 -10.92 -31.42 -5.73
C PHE A 152 -9.43 -31.08 -5.68
N LYS A 153 -9.01 -30.08 -6.43
CA LYS A 153 -7.68 -29.49 -6.38
C LYS A 153 -7.79 -27.97 -6.57
N HIS A 154 -7.25 -27.20 -5.64
CA HIS A 154 -7.25 -25.75 -5.72
C HIS A 154 -6.32 -25.24 -6.82
N GLU A 155 -5.13 -25.81 -6.92
CA GLU A 155 -4.15 -25.48 -7.97
C GLU A 155 -4.60 -26.04 -9.31
N THR A 156 -5.06 -25.16 -10.20
CA THR A 156 -5.58 -25.52 -11.54
C THR A 156 -4.58 -25.32 -12.67
N ARG A 157 -3.38 -24.79 -12.37
CA ARG A 157 -2.34 -24.65 -13.39
C ARG A 157 -1.95 -26.03 -13.93
N SER A 158 -2.09 -26.20 -15.23
CA SER A 158 -1.64 -27.40 -15.93
C SER A 158 -0.31 -27.13 -16.62
N CYS A 159 0.62 -28.03 -16.48
CA CYS A 159 1.85 -28.00 -17.23
C CYS A 159 1.82 -29.09 -18.30
N ASN A 160 1.19 -28.79 -19.43
CA ASN A 160 1.12 -29.75 -20.55
C ASN A 160 2.49 -30.09 -21.14
N VAL A 161 3.48 -29.21 -20.93
CA VAL A 161 4.87 -29.38 -21.40
C VAL A 161 5.69 -30.21 -20.40
N CYS A 162 5.31 -30.23 -19.10
CA CYS A 162 6.12 -30.90 -18.07
C CYS A 162 6.12 -32.44 -18.19
N SER A 163 5.17 -33.04 -18.90
CA SER A 163 5.11 -34.50 -19.11
C SER A 163 6.06 -35.00 -20.20
N ASN A 164 6.54 -34.10 -21.08
CA ASN A 164 7.31 -34.44 -22.27
C ASN A 164 8.68 -33.77 -22.30
N VAL A 165 9.12 -33.14 -21.22
CA VAL A 165 10.46 -32.49 -21.15
C VAL A 165 11.43 -33.50 -20.55
N GLU A 166 12.40 -33.90 -21.33
CA GLU A 166 13.59 -34.55 -20.77
C GLU A 166 14.24 -33.61 -19.76
N TRP A 167 14.63 -34.16 -18.60
CA TRP A 167 15.27 -33.39 -17.56
C TRP A 167 16.60 -32.80 -18.04
N GLU A 168 16.62 -31.53 -18.40
CA GLU A 168 17.89 -30.79 -18.58
C GLU A 168 18.30 -30.23 -17.22
N ALA A 169 19.39 -30.73 -16.68
CA ALA A 169 19.86 -30.51 -15.29
C ALA A 169 20.02 -29.05 -14.85
N ASN A 170 19.89 -28.07 -15.75
CA ASN A 170 20.17 -26.66 -15.48
C ASN A 170 18.93 -25.71 -15.63
N LEU A 171 17.79 -26.20 -16.09
CA LEU A 171 16.61 -25.36 -16.30
C LEU A 171 15.39 -25.93 -15.59
N PRO A 172 14.91 -25.30 -14.50
CA PRO A 172 13.66 -25.71 -13.89
C PRO A 172 12.49 -25.53 -14.86
N PRO A 173 11.51 -26.46 -14.87
CA PRO A 173 10.34 -26.33 -15.74
C PRO A 173 9.56 -25.04 -15.43
N VAL A 174 9.22 -24.31 -16.48
CA VAL A 174 8.39 -23.10 -16.36
C VAL A 174 6.92 -23.51 -16.35
N ILE A 175 6.29 -23.42 -15.20
CA ILE A 175 4.83 -23.64 -15.08
C ILE A 175 4.13 -22.35 -15.51
N PRO A 176 3.24 -22.41 -16.54
CA PRO A 176 2.47 -21.25 -16.95
C PRO A 176 1.64 -20.72 -15.79
N ASP A 177 1.64 -19.42 -15.60
CA ASP A 177 0.86 -18.75 -14.56
C ASP A 177 -0.36 -18.05 -15.18
N ASN A 178 -1.51 -18.74 -15.14
CA ASN A 178 -2.76 -18.32 -15.75
C ASN A 178 -3.61 -17.42 -14.84
N ARG A 179 -3.09 -17.02 -13.68
CA ARG A 179 -3.82 -16.12 -12.75
C ARG A 179 -4.06 -14.77 -13.40
N GLU A 180 -5.22 -14.21 -13.14
CA GLU A 180 -5.64 -12.90 -13.62
C GLU A 180 -4.64 -11.81 -13.18
N GLN A 181 -4.16 -11.00 -14.13
CA GLN A 181 -3.32 -9.84 -13.86
C GLN A 181 -4.23 -8.65 -13.54
N LEU A 182 -4.24 -8.20 -12.28
CA LEU A 182 -5.10 -7.10 -11.82
C LEU A 182 -4.52 -5.72 -12.15
N VAL A 183 -3.19 -5.58 -12.11
CA VAL A 183 -2.47 -4.33 -12.36
C VAL A 183 -1.13 -4.62 -13.04
N ASP A 184 -0.54 -3.61 -13.69
CA ASP A 184 0.80 -3.70 -14.25
C ASP A 184 1.83 -4.14 -13.16
N PRO A 185 2.62 -5.21 -13.42
CA PRO A 185 3.65 -5.66 -12.49
C PRO A 185 4.65 -4.57 -12.08
N GLN A 186 4.92 -3.60 -12.96
CA GLN A 186 5.82 -2.48 -12.66
C GLN A 186 5.22 -1.55 -11.62
N SER A 187 3.91 -1.27 -11.69
CA SER A 187 3.18 -0.49 -10.69
C SER A 187 3.14 -1.20 -9.33
N ALA A 188 2.82 -2.50 -9.33
CA ALA A 188 2.85 -3.32 -8.13
C ALA A 188 4.25 -3.28 -7.47
N TYR A 189 5.33 -3.44 -8.25
CA TYR A 189 6.69 -3.36 -7.75
C TYR A 189 7.05 -1.97 -7.20
N GLN A 190 6.61 -0.88 -7.84
CA GLN A 190 6.82 0.47 -7.30
C GLN A 190 6.22 0.61 -5.90
N VAL A 191 5.00 0.09 -5.69
CA VAL A 191 4.36 0.08 -4.36
C VAL A 191 5.13 -0.83 -3.39
N VAL A 192 5.51 -2.04 -3.78
CA VAL A 192 6.35 -2.94 -2.96
C VAL A 192 7.65 -2.26 -2.53
N SER A 193 8.35 -1.61 -3.46
CA SER A 193 9.57 -0.84 -3.17
C SER A 193 9.33 0.31 -2.18
N MET A 194 8.19 1.02 -2.31
CA MET A 194 7.82 2.06 -1.35
C MET A 194 7.51 1.47 0.03
N LEU A 195 6.84 0.32 0.10
CA LEU A 195 6.54 -0.38 1.35
C LEU A 195 7.79 -0.98 2.02
N GLU A 196 8.79 -1.39 1.24
CA GLU A 196 10.12 -1.72 1.76
C GLU A 196 10.76 -0.49 2.42
N GLY A 197 10.55 0.70 1.86
CA GLY A 197 10.95 1.98 2.45
C GLY A 197 10.31 2.25 3.82
N VAL A 198 9.06 1.83 4.04
CA VAL A 198 8.39 1.92 5.35
C VAL A 198 9.17 1.16 6.42
N VAL A 199 9.69 -0.02 6.09
CA VAL A 199 10.52 -0.85 6.97
C VAL A 199 11.94 -0.26 7.13
N LYS A 200 12.55 0.23 6.06
CA LYS A 200 13.93 0.74 6.07
C LYS A 200 14.07 2.10 6.75
N ARG A 201 13.08 3.00 6.61
CA ARG A 201 13.18 4.44 6.98
C ARG A 201 11.88 5.03 7.57
N GLY A 202 10.79 4.28 7.52
CA GLY A 202 9.45 4.74 7.84
C GLY A 202 8.92 4.29 9.20
N THR A 203 7.59 4.12 9.26
CA THR A 203 6.87 3.76 10.49
C THR A 203 7.12 2.34 10.96
N GLY A 204 7.64 1.45 10.10
CA GLY A 204 8.03 0.07 10.40
C GLY A 204 9.51 -0.13 10.73
N ILE A 205 10.26 0.92 11.04
CA ILE A 205 11.73 0.88 11.18
C ILE A 205 12.24 -0.18 12.16
N ARG A 206 11.47 -0.58 13.15
CA ARG A 206 11.84 -1.62 14.14
C ARG A 206 12.05 -3.01 13.50
N ILE A 207 11.44 -3.26 12.32
CA ILE A 207 11.58 -4.52 11.57
C ILE A 207 12.95 -4.59 10.88
N LYS A 208 13.59 -3.44 10.61
CA LYS A 208 14.88 -3.36 9.93
C LYS A 208 15.98 -4.20 10.61
N ALA A 209 15.88 -4.41 11.93
CA ALA A 209 16.83 -5.23 12.71
C ALA A 209 16.96 -6.68 12.19
N LEU A 210 15.93 -7.22 11.51
CA LEU A 210 15.98 -8.57 10.94
C LEU A 210 16.91 -8.68 9.72
N ASN A 211 17.34 -7.57 9.15
CA ASN A 211 18.23 -7.50 7.98
C ASN A 211 17.79 -8.40 6.81
N ARG A 212 16.49 -8.39 6.50
CA ARG A 212 15.85 -9.16 5.44
C ARG A 212 15.05 -8.26 4.52
N SER A 213 14.73 -8.77 3.32
CA SER A 213 13.80 -8.10 2.40
C SER A 213 12.38 -8.18 2.94
N LEU A 214 11.97 -7.16 3.67
CA LEU A 214 10.66 -7.05 4.29
C LEU A 214 10.03 -5.71 3.92
N ALA A 215 8.76 -5.76 3.64
CA ALA A 215 7.95 -4.59 3.29
C ALA A 215 6.62 -4.64 4.05
N GLY A 216 5.94 -3.50 4.19
CA GLY A 216 4.64 -3.49 4.84
C GLY A 216 4.18 -2.10 5.22
N LYS A 217 3.01 -2.04 5.86
CA LYS A 217 2.37 -0.79 6.25
C LYS A 217 1.73 -0.89 7.61
N THR A 218 1.94 0.12 8.44
CA THR A 218 1.23 0.33 9.70
C THR A 218 -0.17 0.88 9.46
N GLY A 219 -1.15 0.43 10.22
CA GLY A 219 -2.46 1.03 10.37
C GLY A 219 -2.69 1.43 11.83
N THR A 220 -3.39 2.52 12.03
CA THR A 220 -3.88 2.95 13.33
C THR A 220 -5.15 3.72 13.07
N THR A 221 -6.23 3.34 13.74
CA THR A 221 -7.50 4.03 13.65
C THR A 221 -7.57 5.22 14.60
N ASN A 222 -8.56 6.06 14.43
CA ASN A 222 -8.81 7.19 15.31
C ASN A 222 -8.87 6.72 16.76
N GLN A 223 -8.37 7.54 17.70
CA GLN A 223 -8.32 7.25 19.13
C GLN A 223 -7.55 5.95 19.51
N SER A 224 -6.74 5.41 18.59
CA SER A 224 -5.98 4.16 18.81
C SER A 224 -6.87 2.99 19.25
N HIS A 225 -8.03 2.81 18.62
CA HIS A 225 -8.90 1.65 18.87
C HIS A 225 -8.31 0.37 18.26
N ASP A 226 -7.70 0.48 17.07
CA ASP A 226 -7.14 -0.63 16.33
C ASP A 226 -5.71 -0.32 15.88
N ALA A 227 -4.83 -1.29 16.03
CA ALA A 227 -3.45 -1.27 15.58
C ALA A 227 -3.24 -2.39 14.55
N TRP A 228 -2.77 -2.01 13.37
CA TRP A 228 -2.51 -2.91 12.26
C TRP A 228 -1.06 -2.86 11.82
N PHE A 229 -0.56 -3.98 11.40
CA PHE A 229 0.59 -4.06 10.51
C PHE A 229 0.35 -5.18 9.50
N VAL A 230 0.36 -4.85 8.22
CA VAL A 230 0.34 -5.85 7.15
C VAL A 230 1.64 -5.74 6.39
N GLY A 231 2.35 -6.84 6.30
CA GLY A 231 3.65 -6.87 5.66
C GLY A 231 3.98 -8.23 5.08
N PHE A 232 5.11 -8.28 4.36
CA PHE A 232 5.50 -9.47 3.63
C PHE A 232 7.01 -9.54 3.40
N SER A 233 7.50 -10.76 3.22
CA SER A 233 8.71 -11.10 2.47
C SER A 233 8.33 -11.42 1.01
N PRO A 234 9.28 -11.78 0.12
CA PRO A 234 8.93 -12.24 -1.21
C PRO A 234 7.94 -13.42 -1.25
N ASP A 235 7.98 -14.31 -0.24
CA ASP A 235 7.23 -15.58 -0.25
C ASP A 235 6.19 -15.71 0.87
N LEU A 236 6.12 -14.76 1.81
CA LEU A 236 5.24 -14.85 2.98
C LEU A 236 4.60 -13.50 3.28
N ALA A 237 3.26 -13.43 3.24
CA ALA A 237 2.49 -12.28 3.69
C ALA A 237 1.86 -12.55 5.06
N VAL A 238 1.94 -11.56 5.96
CA VAL A 238 1.47 -11.65 7.34
C VAL A 238 0.70 -10.39 7.72
N GLY A 239 -0.52 -10.56 8.21
CA GLY A 239 -1.33 -9.50 8.77
C GLY A 239 -1.41 -9.61 10.28
N ILE A 240 -1.17 -8.52 10.98
CA ILE A 240 -1.34 -8.40 12.43
C ILE A 240 -2.41 -7.35 12.71
N PHE A 241 -3.39 -7.75 13.50
CA PHE A 241 -4.43 -6.88 14.05
C PHE A 241 -4.45 -7.00 15.57
N VAL A 242 -4.50 -5.87 16.24
CA VAL A 242 -4.68 -5.79 17.69
C VAL A 242 -5.75 -4.75 17.99
N GLY A 243 -6.75 -5.14 18.77
CA GLY A 243 -7.87 -4.30 19.16
C GLY A 243 -8.79 -5.05 20.10
N PHE A 244 -9.80 -4.37 20.61
CA PHE A 244 -10.83 -4.98 21.47
C PHE A 244 -12.07 -5.32 20.63
N ASP A 245 -12.80 -6.37 21.00
CA ASP A 245 -14.05 -6.75 20.33
C ASP A 245 -15.08 -5.61 20.35
N ARG A 246 -15.23 -4.94 21.48
CA ARG A 246 -15.94 -3.67 21.57
C ARG A 246 -14.91 -2.54 21.45
N PRO A 247 -14.97 -1.72 20.38
CA PRO A 247 -13.97 -0.69 20.12
C PRO A 247 -13.79 0.24 21.31
N LYS A 248 -12.57 0.25 21.87
CA LYS A 248 -12.13 1.19 22.89
C LYS A 248 -10.66 1.49 22.70
N THR A 249 -10.21 2.62 23.21
CA THR A 249 -8.81 3.01 23.09
C THR A 249 -7.87 2.02 23.77
N MET A 250 -6.78 1.67 23.10
CA MET A 250 -5.67 0.88 23.67
C MET A 250 -4.71 1.77 24.46
N GLY A 251 -4.83 3.10 24.36
CA GLY A 251 -3.96 4.08 25.00
C GLY A 251 -3.38 5.09 24.02
N ARG A 252 -2.98 6.28 24.52
CA ARG A 252 -2.55 7.41 23.67
C ARG A 252 -1.32 7.16 22.80
N ARG A 253 -0.47 6.17 23.16
CA ARG A 253 0.78 5.83 22.45
C ARG A 253 0.69 4.50 21.73
N GLU A 254 -0.43 3.80 21.83
CA GLU A 254 -0.61 2.49 21.22
C GLU A 254 -1.04 2.66 19.75
N THR A 255 -0.16 2.29 18.87
CA THR A 255 -0.27 2.46 17.41
C THR A 255 0.16 1.18 16.70
N GLY A 256 -0.10 1.06 15.42
CA GLY A 256 0.44 -0.03 14.61
C GLY A 256 1.96 -0.16 14.75
N SER A 257 2.69 0.96 14.91
CA SER A 257 4.15 0.96 15.07
C SER A 257 4.62 0.47 16.44
N SER A 258 3.86 0.75 17.51
CA SER A 258 4.24 0.35 18.89
C SER A 258 3.76 -1.04 19.25
N VAL A 259 2.62 -1.49 18.70
CA VAL A 259 1.95 -2.75 19.09
C VAL A 259 2.09 -3.82 18.01
N ALA A 260 1.60 -3.58 16.79
CA ALA A 260 1.55 -4.60 15.74
C ALA A 260 2.92 -4.88 15.10
N VAL A 261 3.77 -3.86 14.92
CA VAL A 261 5.12 -4.02 14.34
C VAL A 261 6.03 -4.95 15.15
N PRO A 262 6.10 -4.88 16.50
CA PRO A 262 6.89 -5.85 17.28
C PRO A 262 6.41 -7.29 17.11
N ILE A 263 5.10 -7.53 17.11
CA ILE A 263 4.51 -8.86 16.91
C ILE A 263 4.89 -9.41 15.54
N PHE A 264 4.75 -8.59 14.48
CA PHE A 264 5.16 -8.97 13.13
C PHE A 264 6.66 -9.29 13.07
N ARG A 265 7.52 -8.47 13.68
CA ARG A 265 8.96 -8.68 13.71
C ARG A 265 9.30 -10.02 14.36
N ASP A 266 8.77 -10.29 15.54
CA ASP A 266 9.07 -11.50 16.31
C ASP A 266 8.53 -12.77 15.62
N PHE A 267 7.39 -12.66 14.93
CA PHE A 267 6.88 -13.72 14.07
C PHE A 267 7.80 -14.00 12.87
N MET A 268 8.17 -12.95 12.12
CA MET A 268 9.01 -13.09 10.92
C MET A 268 10.43 -13.55 11.27
N GLU A 269 10.98 -13.17 12.41
CA GLU A 269 12.27 -13.68 12.89
C GLU A 269 12.26 -15.20 12.99
N LYS A 270 11.20 -15.77 13.56
CA LYS A 270 11.05 -17.22 13.70
C LYS A 270 10.72 -17.90 12.37
N ALA A 271 9.73 -17.36 11.64
CA ALA A 271 9.25 -17.94 10.39
C ALA A 271 10.33 -17.99 9.29
N LEU A 272 11.23 -16.99 9.26
CA LEU A 272 12.29 -16.89 8.25
C LEU A 272 13.65 -17.40 8.73
N LYS A 273 13.77 -18.01 9.93
CA LYS A 273 15.04 -18.41 10.51
C LYS A 273 15.90 -19.25 9.58
N ASN A 274 15.30 -20.22 8.91
CA ASN A 274 15.98 -21.16 8.01
C ASN A 274 15.70 -20.90 6.54
N VAL A 275 15.11 -19.74 6.21
CA VAL A 275 14.79 -19.35 4.83
C VAL A 275 15.89 -18.42 4.30
N GLN A 276 16.38 -18.67 3.10
CA GLN A 276 17.33 -17.79 2.43
C GLN A 276 16.71 -16.41 2.20
N SER A 277 17.46 -15.35 2.49
CA SER A 277 16.99 -13.99 2.19
C SER A 277 17.19 -13.68 0.71
N ILE A 278 16.10 -13.55 -0.01
CA ILE A 278 16.08 -13.13 -1.41
C ILE A 278 15.50 -11.72 -1.55
N PRO A 279 15.93 -10.93 -2.54
CA PRO A 279 15.34 -9.61 -2.80
C PRO A 279 13.94 -9.72 -3.42
N PHE A 280 13.15 -8.65 -3.34
CA PHE A 280 11.90 -8.56 -4.11
C PHE A 280 12.21 -8.59 -5.61
N ARG A 281 11.41 -9.37 -6.35
CA ARG A 281 11.58 -9.55 -7.79
C ARG A 281 11.28 -8.23 -8.52
N ILE A 282 12.23 -7.75 -9.29
CA ILE A 282 12.07 -6.58 -10.16
C ILE A 282 11.51 -7.07 -11.51
N PRO A 283 10.32 -6.59 -11.94
CA PRO A 283 9.78 -6.96 -13.25
C PRO A 283 10.56 -6.29 -14.38
N THR A 284 10.45 -6.85 -15.58
CA THR A 284 10.97 -6.21 -16.80
C THR A 284 10.35 -4.81 -16.99
N GLY A 285 11.12 -3.89 -17.59
CA GLY A 285 10.65 -2.52 -17.83
C GLY A 285 10.76 -1.57 -16.62
N VAL A 286 11.33 -2.03 -15.49
CA VAL A 286 11.70 -1.17 -14.36
C VAL A 286 13.19 -0.86 -14.39
N LYS A 287 13.53 0.42 -14.22
CA LYS A 287 14.88 0.91 -14.01
C LYS A 287 15.06 1.48 -12.60
N LEU A 288 16.22 1.23 -12.00
CA LEU A 288 16.59 1.73 -10.68
C LEU A 288 17.49 2.96 -10.82
N ILE A 289 17.04 4.10 -10.33
CA ILE A 289 17.74 5.38 -10.45
C ILE A 289 18.00 5.96 -9.06
N ARG A 290 19.19 6.47 -8.85
CA ARG A 290 19.51 7.22 -7.62
C ARG A 290 18.88 8.59 -7.65
N ILE A 291 18.10 8.92 -6.61
CA ILE A 291 17.42 10.19 -6.46
C ILE A 291 17.65 10.79 -5.06
N ASN A 292 17.39 12.08 -4.94
CA ASN A 292 17.20 12.70 -3.64
C ASN A 292 15.78 12.35 -3.13
N ALA A 293 15.68 11.76 -1.94
CA ALA A 293 14.41 11.28 -1.39
C ALA A 293 13.38 12.40 -1.15
N LYS A 294 13.83 13.65 -0.91
CA LYS A 294 12.94 14.79 -0.65
C LYS A 294 12.42 15.43 -1.93
N THR A 295 13.32 15.68 -2.88
CA THR A 295 13.00 16.42 -4.11
C THR A 295 12.58 15.52 -5.27
N GLY A 296 12.85 14.21 -5.19
CA GLY A 296 12.58 13.26 -6.27
C GLY A 296 13.53 13.39 -7.47
N THR A 297 14.42 14.37 -7.48
CA THR A 297 15.34 14.63 -8.59
C THR A 297 16.53 13.66 -8.61
N ARG A 298 17.07 13.40 -9.81
CA ARG A 298 18.23 12.53 -9.99
C ARG A 298 19.43 13.01 -9.18
N ALA A 299 20.11 12.11 -8.51
CA ALA A 299 21.33 12.39 -7.73
C ALA A 299 22.53 11.66 -8.33
N GLN A 300 23.67 12.37 -8.43
CA GLN A 300 24.89 11.85 -9.08
C GLN A 300 25.72 10.94 -8.18
N ALA A 301 25.70 11.11 -6.87
CA ALA A 301 26.58 10.41 -5.95
C ALA A 301 25.83 9.89 -4.70
N ARG A 302 26.46 8.98 -3.96
CA ARG A 302 26.01 8.56 -2.63
C ARG A 302 26.15 9.70 -1.65
N ARG A 303 25.14 10.56 -1.53
CA ARG A 303 25.04 11.62 -0.53
C ARG A 303 23.98 11.29 0.49
N LYS A 304 24.10 11.86 1.70
CA LYS A 304 23.06 11.75 2.73
C LYS A 304 21.71 12.21 2.15
N GLY A 305 20.66 11.40 2.33
CA GLY A 305 19.32 11.70 1.81
C GLY A 305 19.06 11.17 0.39
N THR A 306 20.02 10.46 -0.24
CA THR A 306 19.78 9.80 -1.52
C THR A 306 19.33 8.35 -1.34
N ILE A 307 18.47 7.89 -2.25
CA ILE A 307 17.93 6.52 -2.29
C ILE A 307 17.97 5.99 -3.71
N ILE A 308 17.89 4.68 -3.86
CA ILE A 308 17.58 4.03 -5.14
C ILE A 308 16.07 3.95 -5.26
N GLU A 309 15.53 4.43 -6.38
CA GLU A 309 14.10 4.50 -6.66
C GLU A 309 13.75 3.73 -7.94
N ALA A 310 12.57 3.10 -7.93
CA ALA A 310 12.06 2.33 -9.05
C ALA A 310 11.22 3.21 -10.00
N PHE A 311 11.62 3.25 -11.26
CA PHE A 311 10.91 3.96 -12.32
C PHE A 311 10.49 3.00 -13.42
N LYS A 312 9.28 3.16 -13.95
CA LYS A 312 8.91 2.54 -15.22
C LYS A 312 9.80 3.10 -16.33
N PHE A 313 10.02 2.33 -17.40
CA PHE A 313 10.98 2.70 -18.46
C PHE A 313 10.73 4.10 -19.06
N HIS A 314 9.46 4.47 -19.23
CA HIS A 314 9.05 5.77 -19.77
C HIS A 314 9.08 6.91 -18.74
N GLN A 315 9.17 6.62 -17.44
CA GLN A 315 9.21 7.64 -16.39
C GLN A 315 10.59 8.30 -16.29
N ASN A 316 10.60 9.62 -16.17
CA ASN A 316 11.82 10.41 -15.99
C ASN A 316 11.76 11.16 -14.65
N PRO A 317 12.70 10.90 -13.70
CA PRO A 317 12.69 11.57 -12.40
C PRO A 317 12.71 13.10 -12.47
N ASN A 318 13.34 13.67 -13.50
CA ASN A 318 13.41 15.14 -13.65
C ASN A 318 12.10 15.75 -14.18
N LYS A 319 11.21 14.94 -14.79
CA LYS A 319 9.89 15.40 -15.29
C LYS A 319 8.74 15.10 -14.34
N LEU A 320 8.90 14.13 -13.42
CA LEU A 320 7.85 13.75 -12.46
C LEU A 320 7.61 14.83 -11.38
N GLY A 321 8.53 15.78 -11.20
CA GLY A 321 8.34 16.94 -10.34
C GLY A 321 7.35 17.98 -10.86
N GLU A 322 7.05 17.97 -12.14
CA GLU A 322 6.14 18.95 -12.78
C GLU A 322 4.65 18.59 -12.64
N PHE A 323 4.31 17.34 -12.26
CA PHE A 323 2.92 16.90 -12.14
C PHE A 323 2.18 17.39 -10.88
N GLY A 324 2.84 18.05 -9.95
CA GLY A 324 2.27 18.39 -8.64
C GLY A 324 2.14 19.87 -8.30
N VAL A 325 2.83 20.78 -8.99
CA VAL A 325 2.93 22.19 -8.58
C VAL A 325 2.24 23.16 -9.54
N THR A 326 2.00 22.80 -10.78
CA THR A 326 1.59 23.75 -11.84
C THR A 326 0.12 23.68 -12.26
N GLN A 327 -0.73 22.85 -11.67
CA GLN A 327 -2.17 22.85 -11.98
C GLN A 327 -3.02 22.86 -10.69
N PHE A 328 -2.94 23.93 -9.92
CA PHE A 328 -4.06 24.39 -9.13
C PHE A 328 -4.94 25.29 -10.04
N GLU A 329 -5.57 24.71 -11.03
CA GLU A 329 -6.77 25.30 -11.56
C GLU A 329 -7.88 25.01 -10.54
N LEU A 330 -8.30 26.06 -9.85
CA LEU A 330 -9.59 26.09 -9.15
C LEU A 330 -10.65 25.64 -10.16
N PRO A 331 -11.64 24.82 -9.79
CA PRO A 331 -12.77 24.57 -10.66
C PRO A 331 -13.35 25.93 -11.06
N SER A 332 -13.47 26.15 -12.35
CA SER A 332 -14.15 27.31 -12.93
C SER A 332 -15.64 27.24 -12.53
N GLY A 333 -15.93 27.71 -11.32
CA GLY A 333 -17.26 28.01 -10.84
C GLY A 333 -17.58 29.44 -11.29
N SER A 334 -18.68 29.57 -12.01
CA SER A 334 -19.46 30.76 -12.38
C SER A 334 -18.96 32.09 -11.83
N ASN A 335 -18.74 33.02 -12.76
CA ASN A 335 -18.56 34.45 -12.52
C ASN A 335 -19.63 34.99 -11.56
N ASP A 336 -19.23 35.27 -10.34
CA ASP A 336 -19.80 36.30 -9.49
C ASP A 336 -18.68 36.74 -8.55
N GLU A 337 -17.93 37.74 -9.00
CA GLU A 337 -16.91 38.41 -8.23
C GLU A 337 -17.55 39.24 -7.13
N LYS A 338 -17.32 38.87 -5.89
CA LYS A 338 -17.21 39.84 -4.78
C LYS A 338 -15.85 39.65 -4.12
N PRO A 339 -15.07 40.75 -3.95
CA PRO A 339 -13.77 40.66 -3.32
C PRO A 339 -13.93 40.30 -1.84
N ILE A 340 -13.27 39.20 -1.44
CA ILE A 340 -13.18 38.81 -0.03
C ILE A 340 -12.21 39.77 0.62
N GLY A 341 -12.75 40.57 1.56
CA GLY A 341 -11.98 41.49 2.38
C GLY A 341 -10.85 40.82 3.13
N GLU A 342 -9.80 41.57 3.33
CA GLU A 342 -8.65 41.25 4.16
C GLU A 342 -9.06 40.66 5.51
N ILE A 343 -8.65 39.44 5.79
CA ILE A 343 -8.72 38.86 7.14
C ILE A 343 -7.37 39.17 7.81
N GLU A 344 -7.32 40.30 8.52
CA GLU A 344 -6.32 40.52 9.55
C GLU A 344 -6.52 39.52 10.70
N GLY A 345 -5.43 38.89 11.10
CA GLY A 345 -5.31 38.21 12.37
C GLY A 345 -5.63 36.73 12.38
N LEU A 346 -4.62 35.90 12.12
CA LEU A 346 -4.47 34.56 12.71
C LEU A 346 -3.00 34.11 12.54
N TYR A 347 -2.19 34.51 13.53
CA TYR A 347 -0.92 33.86 13.83
C TYR A 347 -1.16 32.68 14.77
#